data_5bdc8ae34b8915274df5ae4abe6a4611
#
_entry.id   5bdc8ae34b8915274df5ae4abe6a4611
#
_cell.length_a   1.000
_cell.length_b   1.000
_cell.length_c   1.000
_cell.angle_alpha   90.00
_cell.angle_beta   90.00
_cell.angle_gamma   90.00
#
_symmetry.space_group_name_H-M   'P 1'
#
loop_
_entity.id
_entity.type
_entity.pdbx_description
1 polymer ?
#
loop_
_entity_poly.entity_id
_entity_poly.type
_entity_poly.pdbx_seq_one_letter_code
_entity_poly.pdbx_strand_id
1 'polypeptide(L)'
;MAINWRRNLLISWIGCFFTGASFSLVMPFLPVYIEQLGTPKSQVELFSGLAISVTAFAAAIVSPIWGNLADRKGQRLMMIRAAAGMTLTMGSLAFVPNVYWLLIMRFMTGVLSGYAPNATAMIASQVPRQRSGWALGTLATGGVAGNLIGPLIGGMLAQWFGLRNVFIITGVILLICTFLTVFMVKENFQPIEKEDVISMAELRKRINYMPILIGLFISSRSFAAIRSSSR
;
A
#
# COMPACT_ATOMS: atom_id res chain seq x y z
N MET A 1 -10.97 -24.22 15.02
CA MET A 1 -12.01 -23.16 15.07
C MET A 1 -12.30 -22.70 13.67
N ALA A 2 -13.57 -22.66 13.26
CA ALA A 2 -13.94 -22.18 11.92
C ALA A 2 -13.56 -20.70 11.75
N ILE A 3 -12.83 -20.39 10.66
CA ILE A 3 -12.44 -19.01 10.34
C ILE A 3 -13.66 -18.28 9.80
N ASN A 4 -14.04 -17.19 10.44
CA ASN A 4 -15.09 -16.32 9.93
C ASN A 4 -14.48 -15.34 8.89
N TRP A 5 -14.46 -15.75 7.62
CA TRP A 5 -13.91 -14.96 6.52
C TRP A 5 -14.63 -13.61 6.34
N ARG A 6 -15.93 -13.50 6.69
CA ARG A 6 -16.67 -12.23 6.63
C ARG A 6 -16.12 -11.21 7.62
N ARG A 7 -15.80 -11.65 8.84
CA ARG A 7 -15.16 -10.78 9.84
C ARG A 7 -13.76 -10.35 9.38
N ASN A 8 -12.98 -11.28 8.85
CA ASN A 8 -11.66 -10.97 8.31
C ASN A 8 -11.76 -9.99 7.14
N LEU A 9 -12.75 -10.15 6.25
CA LEU A 9 -13.02 -9.21 5.16
C LEU A 9 -13.32 -7.80 5.68
N LEU A 10 -14.20 -7.66 6.69
CA LEU A 10 -14.54 -6.37 7.26
C LEU A 10 -13.32 -5.67 7.87
N ILE A 11 -12.55 -6.38 8.69
CA ILE A 11 -11.34 -5.81 9.32
C ILE A 11 -10.28 -5.46 8.27
N SER A 12 -10.09 -6.32 7.27
CA SER A 12 -9.17 -6.05 6.16
C SER A 12 -9.62 -4.86 5.32
N TRP A 13 -10.94 -4.69 5.11
CA TRP A 13 -11.52 -3.54 4.44
C TRP A 13 -11.22 -2.24 5.19
N ILE A 14 -11.46 -2.22 6.51
CA ILE A 14 -11.14 -1.08 7.37
C ILE A 14 -9.64 -0.77 7.30
N GLY A 15 -8.78 -1.79 7.38
CA GLY A 15 -7.34 -1.63 7.26
C GLY A 15 -6.90 -1.08 5.89
N CYS A 16 -7.47 -1.59 4.77
CA CYS A 16 -7.22 -1.06 3.43
C CYS A 16 -7.69 0.39 3.29
N PHE A 17 -8.85 0.73 3.88
CA PHE A 17 -9.37 2.09 3.88
C PHE A 17 -8.39 3.06 4.57
N PHE A 18 -8.00 2.78 5.80
CA PHE A 18 -7.13 3.68 6.56
C PHE A 18 -5.69 3.70 6.05
N THR A 19 -5.14 2.59 5.58
CA THR A 19 -3.82 2.58 4.94
C THR A 19 -3.82 3.33 3.62
N GLY A 20 -4.86 3.19 2.80
CA GLY A 20 -5.06 3.96 1.57
C GLY A 20 -5.23 5.45 1.84
N ALA A 21 -6.10 5.81 2.80
CA ALA A 21 -6.32 7.19 3.22
C ALA A 21 -5.03 7.83 3.74
N SER A 22 -4.27 7.13 4.56
CA SER A 22 -2.99 7.60 5.11
C SER A 22 -1.95 7.89 4.02
N PHE A 23 -1.90 7.05 3.00
CA PHE A 23 -1.00 7.25 1.87
C PHE A 23 -1.41 8.44 1.01
N SER A 24 -2.69 8.53 0.69
CA SER A 24 -3.25 9.56 -0.18
C SER A 24 -3.32 10.94 0.48
N LEU A 25 -3.58 10.99 1.79
CA LEU A 25 -3.64 12.22 2.58
C LEU A 25 -2.35 13.04 2.47
N VAL A 26 -1.21 12.39 2.44
CA VAL A 26 0.09 13.07 2.45
C VAL A 26 0.39 13.75 1.12
N MET A 27 -0.07 13.20 -0.01
CA MET A 27 0.28 13.64 -1.35
C MET A 27 0.09 15.15 -1.57
N PRO A 28 -1.09 15.75 -1.33
CA PRO A 28 -1.31 17.17 -1.59
C PRO A 28 -0.59 18.10 -0.58
N PHE A 29 -0.29 17.60 0.62
CA PHE A 29 0.32 18.43 1.68
C PHE A 29 1.84 18.30 1.72
N LEU A 30 2.42 17.38 0.97
CA LEU A 30 3.85 17.13 0.97
C LEU A 30 4.67 18.38 0.57
N PRO A 31 4.33 19.14 -0.48
CA PRO A 31 5.05 20.36 -0.84
C PRO A 31 4.98 21.41 0.27
N VAL A 32 3.79 21.64 0.84
CA VAL A 32 3.59 22.60 1.92
C VAL A 32 4.39 22.21 3.17
N TYR A 33 4.42 20.92 3.49
CA TYR A 33 5.18 20.42 4.63
C TYR A 33 6.69 20.56 4.42
N ILE A 34 7.19 20.29 3.20
CA ILE A 34 8.60 20.47 2.84
C ILE A 34 9.02 21.96 2.95
N GLU A 35 8.15 22.88 2.54
CA GLU A 35 8.38 24.32 2.70
C GLU A 35 8.46 24.71 4.21
N GLN A 36 7.57 24.16 5.04
CA GLN A 36 7.60 24.36 6.50
C GLN A 36 8.86 23.81 7.19
N LEU A 37 9.52 22.82 6.57
CA LEU A 37 10.81 22.29 7.05
C LEU A 37 12.01 23.17 6.65
N GLY A 38 11.78 24.37 6.09
CA GLY A 38 12.83 25.33 5.74
C GLY A 38 13.49 25.09 4.38
N THR A 39 12.89 24.29 3.51
CA THR A 39 13.41 24.05 2.15
C THR A 39 13.14 25.28 1.26
N PRO A 40 14.13 25.77 0.48
CA PRO A 40 13.93 26.87 -0.46
C PRO A 40 12.84 26.53 -1.48
N LYS A 41 11.98 27.51 -1.83
CA LYS A 41 10.84 27.31 -2.76
C LYS A 41 11.25 26.72 -4.09
N SER A 42 12.43 27.06 -4.60
CA SER A 42 12.98 26.51 -5.85
C SER A 42 13.25 25.00 -5.80
N GLN A 43 13.35 24.40 -4.63
CA GLN A 43 13.65 22.97 -4.43
C GLN A 43 12.47 22.15 -3.91
N VAL A 44 11.36 22.79 -3.52
CA VAL A 44 10.20 22.10 -2.93
C VAL A 44 9.61 21.06 -3.88
N GLU A 45 9.47 21.40 -5.15
CA GLU A 45 8.93 20.47 -6.16
C GLU A 45 9.83 19.26 -6.37
N LEU A 46 11.16 19.49 -6.43
CA LEU A 46 12.16 18.43 -6.56
C LEU A 46 12.09 17.46 -5.38
N PHE A 47 12.11 17.96 -4.14
CA PHE A 47 12.06 17.13 -2.96
C PHE A 47 10.71 16.42 -2.79
N SER A 48 9.62 17.04 -3.23
CA SER A 48 8.29 16.40 -3.24
C SER A 48 8.27 15.23 -4.22
N GLY A 49 8.78 15.40 -5.41
CA GLY A 49 8.92 14.33 -6.41
C GLY A 49 9.84 13.21 -5.92
N LEU A 50 10.97 13.55 -5.31
CA LEU A 50 11.89 12.59 -4.71
C LEU A 50 11.24 11.78 -3.59
N ALA A 51 10.49 12.41 -2.71
CA ALA A 51 9.83 11.74 -1.58
C ALA A 51 8.80 10.70 -2.07
N ILE A 52 8.05 10.99 -3.13
CA ILE A 52 7.12 10.05 -3.76
C ILE A 52 7.89 8.92 -4.46
N SER A 53 8.89 9.26 -5.26
CA SER A 53 9.68 8.31 -6.03
C SER A 53 10.44 7.33 -5.14
N VAL A 54 11.08 7.83 -4.08
CA VAL A 54 11.83 7.01 -3.11
C VAL A 54 10.91 6.02 -2.40
N THR A 55 9.68 6.43 -2.04
CA THR A 55 8.69 5.53 -1.43
C THR A 55 8.30 4.40 -2.39
N ALA A 56 7.97 4.75 -3.64
CA ALA A 56 7.57 3.77 -4.65
C ALA A 56 8.72 2.81 -5.02
N PHE A 57 9.94 3.35 -5.16
CA PHE A 57 11.14 2.57 -5.46
C PHE A 57 11.48 1.58 -4.34
N ALA A 58 11.45 2.03 -3.08
CA ALA A 58 11.66 1.17 -1.93
C ALA A 58 10.61 0.04 -1.87
N ALA A 59 9.33 0.37 -2.08
CA ALA A 59 8.25 -0.62 -2.11
C ALA A 59 8.45 -1.65 -3.25
N ALA A 60 8.86 -1.22 -4.43
CA ALA A 60 9.11 -2.10 -5.57
C ALA A 60 10.25 -3.11 -5.29
N ILE A 61 11.36 -2.63 -4.71
CA ILE A 61 12.53 -3.49 -4.39
C ILE A 61 12.17 -4.53 -3.32
N VAL A 62 11.46 -4.13 -2.27
CA VAL A 62 11.20 -5.04 -1.14
C VAL A 62 9.95 -5.90 -1.33
N SER A 63 9.08 -5.57 -2.27
CA SER A 63 7.82 -6.31 -2.52
C SER A 63 8.04 -7.81 -2.75
N PRO A 64 9.02 -8.28 -3.56
CA PRO A 64 9.28 -9.70 -3.73
C PRO A 64 9.76 -10.39 -2.44
N ILE A 65 10.53 -9.66 -1.61
CA ILE A 65 11.04 -10.18 -0.33
C ILE A 65 9.88 -10.41 0.63
N TRP A 66 8.99 -9.42 0.73
CA TRP A 66 7.82 -9.53 1.61
C TRP A 66 6.80 -10.53 1.09
N GLY A 67 6.62 -10.68 -0.24
CA GLY A 67 5.79 -11.70 -0.84
C GLY A 67 6.27 -13.11 -0.46
N ASN A 68 7.54 -13.41 -0.67
CA ASN A 68 8.15 -14.69 -0.29
C ASN A 68 8.02 -14.96 1.22
N LEU A 69 8.17 -13.92 2.05
CA LEU A 69 8.02 -14.07 3.49
C LEU A 69 6.55 -14.31 3.89
N ALA A 70 5.60 -13.69 3.18
CA ALA A 70 4.17 -13.90 3.37
C ALA A 70 3.78 -15.36 3.07
N ASP A 71 4.33 -15.94 2.00
CA ASP A 71 4.11 -17.34 1.62
C ASP A 71 4.69 -18.34 2.64
N ARG A 72 5.73 -17.92 3.38
CA ARG A 72 6.37 -18.76 4.41
C ARG A 72 5.84 -18.57 5.82
N LYS A 73 5.39 -17.38 6.19
CA LYS A 73 5.01 -17.01 7.56
C LYS A 73 3.55 -16.60 7.72
N GLY A 74 2.80 -16.56 6.63
CA GLY A 74 1.40 -16.19 6.60
C GLY A 74 1.13 -14.72 6.30
N GLN A 75 -0.01 -14.48 5.68
CA GLN A 75 -0.45 -13.16 5.22
C GLN A 75 -0.81 -12.24 6.41
N ARG A 76 -1.42 -12.81 7.46
CA ARG A 76 -1.80 -12.08 8.68
C ARG A 76 -0.58 -11.42 9.33
N LEU A 77 0.53 -12.15 9.48
CA LEU A 77 1.74 -11.61 10.08
C LEU A 77 2.28 -10.45 9.25
N MET A 78 2.23 -10.56 7.93
CA MET A 78 2.68 -9.51 7.01
C MET A 78 1.75 -8.28 7.04
N MET A 79 0.44 -8.47 7.23
CA MET A 79 -0.49 -7.36 7.44
C MET A 79 -0.19 -6.61 8.74
N ILE A 80 0.05 -7.33 9.84
CA ILE A 80 0.41 -6.74 11.15
C ILE A 80 1.71 -5.94 11.02
N ARG A 81 2.74 -6.53 10.41
CA ARG A 81 4.01 -5.85 10.15
C ARG A 81 3.81 -4.56 9.34
N ALA A 82 3.04 -4.64 8.26
CA ALA A 82 2.80 -3.49 7.40
C ALA A 82 2.03 -2.38 8.13
N ALA A 83 0.98 -2.72 8.88
CA ALA A 83 0.21 -1.77 9.66
C ALA A 83 1.07 -1.12 10.77
N ALA A 84 1.83 -1.90 11.52
CA ALA A 84 2.73 -1.39 12.55
C ALA A 84 3.84 -0.51 11.96
N GLY A 85 4.44 -0.92 10.84
CA GLY A 85 5.45 -0.14 10.13
C GLY A 85 4.91 1.19 9.64
N MET A 86 3.70 1.21 9.06
CA MET A 86 3.04 2.45 8.64
C MET A 86 2.66 3.34 9.83
N THR A 87 2.25 2.76 10.95
CA THR A 87 2.00 3.51 12.21
C THR A 87 3.26 4.26 12.65
N LEU A 88 4.39 3.57 12.71
CA LEU A 88 5.67 4.15 13.13
C LEU A 88 6.13 5.24 12.15
N THR A 89 6.12 4.96 10.85
CA THR A 89 6.61 5.92 9.85
C THR A 89 5.72 7.16 9.75
N MET A 90 4.38 7.00 9.79
CA MET A 90 3.46 8.13 9.77
C MET A 90 3.54 8.98 11.03
N GLY A 91 3.59 8.34 12.21
CA GLY A 91 3.78 9.08 13.46
C GLY A 91 5.12 9.82 13.51
N SER A 92 6.20 9.21 13.03
CA SER A 92 7.53 9.83 12.99
C SER A 92 7.63 11.02 12.04
N LEU A 93 6.82 11.09 10.98
CA LEU A 93 6.78 12.23 10.07
C LEU A 93 6.41 13.55 10.78
N ALA A 94 5.67 13.50 11.88
CA ALA A 94 5.35 14.68 12.68
C ALA A 94 6.58 15.32 13.35
N PHE A 95 7.63 14.55 13.57
CA PHE A 95 8.82 14.95 14.34
C PHE A 95 10.07 15.16 13.48
N VAL A 96 9.96 15.07 12.16
CA VAL A 96 11.11 15.26 11.26
C VAL A 96 11.63 16.70 11.34
N PRO A 97 12.95 16.90 11.54
CA PRO A 97 13.53 18.24 11.67
C PRO A 97 13.81 18.92 10.33
N ASN A 98 13.99 18.16 9.26
CA ASN A 98 14.35 18.67 7.93
C ASN A 98 13.92 17.71 6.81
N VAL A 99 14.06 18.15 5.57
CA VAL A 99 13.66 17.40 4.37
C VAL A 99 14.41 16.07 4.18
N TYR A 100 15.65 15.96 4.62
CA TYR A 100 16.43 14.73 4.48
C TYR A 100 15.87 13.61 5.37
N TRP A 101 15.52 13.93 6.61
CA TRP A 101 14.83 13.01 7.51
C TRP A 101 13.45 12.62 6.98
N LEU A 102 12.73 13.55 6.33
CA LEU A 102 11.49 13.25 5.64
C LEU A 102 11.71 12.21 4.55
N LEU A 103 12.76 12.34 3.72
CA LEU A 103 13.09 11.35 2.68
C LEU A 103 13.41 9.98 3.26
N ILE A 104 14.13 9.92 4.39
CA ILE A 104 14.42 8.66 5.09
C ILE A 104 13.11 8.01 5.58
N MET A 105 12.22 8.78 6.20
CA MET A 105 10.92 8.25 6.63
C MET A 105 10.05 7.81 5.47
N ARG A 106 10.11 8.49 4.32
CA ARG A 106 9.45 8.10 3.07
C ARG A 106 10.00 6.79 2.52
N PHE A 107 11.30 6.62 2.52
CA PHE A 107 11.95 5.36 2.17
C PHE A 107 11.46 4.23 3.10
N MET A 108 11.50 4.45 4.41
CA MET A 108 11.02 3.47 5.40
C MET A 108 9.52 3.14 5.22
N THR A 109 8.69 4.12 4.86
CA THR A 109 7.27 3.90 4.53
C THR A 109 7.14 2.92 3.35
N GLY A 110 7.95 3.10 2.30
CA GLY A 110 7.99 2.16 1.17
C GLY A 110 8.41 0.75 1.58
N VAL A 111 9.51 0.64 2.35
CA VAL A 111 10.03 -0.64 2.85
C VAL A 111 9.00 -1.38 3.70
N LEU A 112 8.27 -0.68 4.57
CA LEU A 112 7.34 -1.26 5.53
C LEU A 112 5.91 -1.35 5.01
N SER A 113 5.60 -0.87 3.81
CA SER A 113 4.27 -0.95 3.19
C SER A 113 3.85 -2.39 2.85
N GLY A 114 2.64 -2.56 2.31
CA GLY A 114 2.17 -3.84 1.79
C GLY A 114 0.96 -4.43 2.50
N TYR A 115 0.17 -3.63 3.23
CA TYR A 115 -1.04 -4.12 3.90
C TYR A 115 -2.07 -4.67 2.89
N ALA A 116 -2.43 -3.89 1.87
CA ALA A 116 -3.47 -4.22 0.91
C ALA A 116 -3.18 -5.50 0.09
N PRO A 117 -1.98 -5.74 -0.49
CA PRO A 117 -1.70 -6.97 -1.20
C PRO A 117 -1.77 -8.20 -0.29
N ASN A 118 -1.30 -8.12 0.96
CA ASN A 118 -1.41 -9.23 1.91
C ASN A 118 -2.86 -9.48 2.33
N ALA A 119 -3.66 -8.43 2.54
CA ALA A 119 -5.09 -8.54 2.79
C ALA A 119 -5.82 -9.23 1.63
N THR A 120 -5.49 -8.86 0.39
CA THR A 120 -6.05 -9.46 -0.82
C THR A 120 -5.73 -10.94 -0.92
N ALA A 121 -4.46 -11.32 -0.71
CA ALA A 121 -4.03 -12.71 -0.75
C ALA A 121 -4.70 -13.53 0.37
N MET A 122 -4.79 -13.00 1.58
CA MET A 122 -5.45 -13.66 2.71
C MET A 122 -6.95 -13.88 2.43
N ILE A 123 -7.66 -12.88 1.95
CA ILE A 123 -9.10 -13.01 1.64
C ILE A 123 -9.31 -13.98 0.48
N ALA A 124 -8.47 -13.93 -0.55
CA ALA A 124 -8.54 -14.87 -1.68
C ALA A 124 -8.41 -16.34 -1.24
N SER A 125 -7.56 -16.62 -0.25
CA SER A 125 -7.35 -17.97 0.28
C SER A 125 -8.48 -18.48 1.20
N GLN A 126 -9.24 -17.57 1.83
CA GLN A 126 -10.25 -17.94 2.84
C GLN A 126 -11.68 -17.99 2.31
N VAL A 127 -11.95 -17.31 1.20
CA VAL A 127 -13.30 -17.16 0.66
C VAL A 127 -13.63 -18.31 -0.31
N PRO A 128 -14.83 -18.91 -0.24
CA PRO A 128 -15.28 -19.90 -1.23
C PRO A 128 -15.21 -19.35 -2.65
N ARG A 129 -14.81 -20.19 -3.62
CA ARG A 129 -14.61 -19.80 -5.03
C ARG A 129 -15.80 -19.03 -5.62
N GLN A 130 -17.04 -19.43 -5.27
CA GLN A 130 -18.26 -18.79 -5.77
C GLN A 130 -18.44 -17.34 -5.31
N ARG A 131 -17.79 -16.94 -4.21
CA ARG A 131 -17.90 -15.59 -3.62
C ARG A 131 -16.61 -14.80 -3.68
N SER A 132 -15.55 -15.36 -4.24
CA SER A 132 -14.22 -14.75 -4.29
C SER A 132 -14.23 -13.40 -5.01
N GLY A 133 -14.88 -13.31 -6.17
CA GLY A 133 -14.99 -12.05 -6.92
C GLY A 133 -15.69 -10.95 -6.14
N TRP A 134 -16.81 -11.28 -5.48
CA TRP A 134 -17.52 -10.32 -4.64
C TRP A 134 -16.68 -9.85 -3.45
N ALA A 135 -16.02 -10.77 -2.75
CA ALA A 135 -15.23 -10.44 -1.56
C ALA A 135 -14.01 -9.59 -1.91
N LEU A 136 -13.30 -9.93 -3.00
CA LEU A 136 -12.13 -9.16 -3.46
C LEU A 136 -12.55 -7.80 -4.01
N GLY A 137 -13.67 -7.71 -4.74
CA GLY A 137 -14.24 -6.44 -5.17
C GLY A 137 -14.62 -5.55 -3.98
N THR A 138 -15.28 -6.11 -2.97
CA THR A 138 -15.58 -5.40 -1.72
C THR A 138 -14.31 -4.92 -1.03
N LEU A 139 -13.27 -5.77 -0.90
CA LEU A 139 -12.01 -5.37 -0.29
C LEU A 139 -11.36 -4.20 -1.04
N ALA A 140 -11.36 -4.24 -2.36
CA ALA A 140 -10.78 -3.20 -3.21
C ALA A 140 -11.47 -1.83 -3.01
N THR A 141 -12.80 -1.81 -2.76
CA THR A 141 -13.51 -0.55 -2.47
C THR A 141 -12.98 0.16 -1.24
N GLY A 142 -12.46 -0.58 -0.25
CA GLY A 142 -11.85 0.02 0.94
C GLY A 142 -10.64 0.88 0.58
N GLY A 143 -9.70 0.33 -0.20
CA GLY A 143 -8.52 1.07 -0.66
C GLY A 143 -8.87 2.27 -1.54
N VAL A 144 -9.80 2.09 -2.49
CA VAL A 144 -10.26 3.16 -3.38
C VAL A 144 -10.94 4.28 -2.58
N ALA A 145 -11.86 3.94 -1.68
CA ALA A 145 -12.55 4.92 -0.83
C ALA A 145 -11.55 5.67 0.08
N GLY A 146 -10.58 4.95 0.66
CA GLY A 146 -9.52 5.57 1.45
C GLY A 146 -8.70 6.57 0.62
N ASN A 147 -8.29 6.20 -0.59
CA ASN A 147 -7.54 7.08 -1.48
C ASN A 147 -8.32 8.33 -1.92
N LEU A 148 -9.64 8.21 -2.10
CA LEU A 148 -10.50 9.35 -2.48
C LEU A 148 -10.77 10.28 -1.30
N ILE A 149 -11.07 9.73 -0.14
CA ILE A 149 -11.50 10.49 1.04
C ILE A 149 -10.29 11.02 1.82
N GLY A 150 -9.14 10.35 1.74
CA GLY A 150 -7.91 10.72 2.45
C GLY A 150 -7.53 12.20 2.31
N PRO A 151 -7.40 12.77 1.10
CA PRO A 151 -7.05 14.16 0.91
C PRO A 151 -8.07 15.13 1.50
N LEU A 152 -9.37 14.80 1.44
CA LEU A 152 -10.45 15.63 2.01
C LEU A 152 -10.36 15.68 3.53
N ILE A 153 -10.28 14.53 4.18
CA ILE A 153 -10.12 14.44 5.63
C ILE A 153 -8.82 15.11 6.06
N GLY A 154 -7.73 14.85 5.31
CA GLY A 154 -6.43 15.45 5.58
C GLY A 154 -6.45 16.96 5.51
N GLY A 155 -7.16 17.54 4.52
CA GLY A 155 -7.33 18.98 4.39
C GLY A 155 -8.06 19.61 5.57
N MET A 156 -9.18 19.01 5.98
CA MET A 156 -9.94 19.47 7.14
C MET A 156 -9.10 19.40 8.43
N LEU A 157 -8.45 18.27 8.65
CA LEU A 157 -7.59 18.10 9.84
C LEU A 157 -6.40 19.06 9.83
N ALA A 158 -5.79 19.32 8.66
CA ALA A 158 -4.67 20.24 8.53
C ALA A 158 -5.07 21.70 8.85
N GLN A 159 -6.28 22.11 8.48
CA GLN A 159 -6.81 23.43 8.81
C GLN A 159 -7.05 23.61 10.31
N TRP A 160 -7.56 22.57 10.99
CA TRP A 160 -7.91 22.65 12.40
C TRP A 160 -6.72 22.42 13.34
N PHE A 161 -5.87 21.47 13.01
CA PHE A 161 -4.82 20.99 13.91
C PHE A 161 -3.41 21.26 13.40
N GLY A 162 -3.25 21.70 12.16
CA GLY A 162 -1.95 21.86 11.51
C GLY A 162 -1.36 20.53 11.00
N LEU A 163 -0.44 20.61 10.03
CA LEU A 163 0.08 19.44 9.31
C LEU A 163 0.78 18.42 10.21
N ARG A 164 1.55 18.85 11.20
CA ARG A 164 2.25 17.95 12.14
C ARG A 164 1.29 17.06 12.92
N ASN A 165 0.21 17.64 13.42
CA ASN A 165 -0.80 16.89 14.18
C ASN A 165 -1.60 15.92 13.30
N VAL A 166 -1.79 16.24 12.02
CA VAL A 166 -2.41 15.31 11.07
C VAL A 166 -1.61 14.00 10.96
N PHE A 167 -0.29 14.07 10.92
CA PHE A 167 0.56 12.86 10.91
C PHE A 167 0.44 12.05 12.21
N ILE A 168 0.35 12.72 13.36
CA ILE A 168 0.14 12.05 14.66
C ILE A 168 -1.23 11.36 14.68
N ILE A 169 -2.30 12.08 14.32
CA ILE A 169 -3.66 11.54 14.27
C ILE A 169 -3.72 10.33 13.34
N THR A 170 -3.11 10.43 12.16
CA THR A 170 -3.03 9.32 11.21
C THR A 170 -2.27 8.13 11.78
N GLY A 171 -1.15 8.39 12.47
CA GLY A 171 -0.39 7.35 13.18
C GLY A 171 -1.22 6.64 14.24
N VAL A 172 -2.00 7.38 15.04
CA VAL A 172 -2.89 6.81 16.06
C VAL A 172 -4.00 5.96 15.43
N ILE A 173 -4.62 6.41 14.33
CA ILE A 173 -5.64 5.65 13.61
C ILE A 173 -5.03 4.34 13.06
N LEU A 174 -3.84 4.39 12.47
CA LEU A 174 -3.13 3.20 12.00
C LEU A 174 -2.73 2.27 13.14
N LEU A 175 -2.41 2.81 14.32
CA LEU A 175 -2.16 2.00 15.51
C LEU A 175 -3.42 1.22 15.91
N ILE A 176 -4.58 1.86 15.93
CA ILE A 176 -5.87 1.20 16.18
C ILE A 176 -6.11 0.10 15.13
N CYS A 177 -5.88 0.38 13.85
CA CYS A 177 -5.97 -0.62 12.78
C CYS A 177 -5.01 -1.79 12.98
N THR A 178 -3.81 -1.53 13.49
CA THR A 178 -2.84 -2.57 13.85
C THR A 178 -3.39 -3.47 14.94
N PHE A 179 -3.91 -2.90 16.02
CA PHE A 179 -4.56 -3.67 17.10
C PHE A 179 -5.76 -4.47 16.60
N LEU A 180 -6.64 -3.88 15.78
CA LEU A 180 -7.76 -4.61 15.18
C LEU A 180 -7.27 -5.81 14.35
N THR A 181 -6.21 -5.63 13.56
CA THR A 181 -5.62 -6.71 12.77
C THR A 181 -5.03 -7.80 13.68
N VAL A 182 -4.32 -7.43 14.74
CA VAL A 182 -3.71 -8.38 15.69
C VAL A 182 -4.76 -9.22 16.40
N PHE A 183 -5.81 -8.60 16.91
CA PHE A 183 -6.76 -9.30 17.78
C PHE A 183 -7.94 -9.94 17.02
N MET A 184 -8.36 -9.36 15.92
CA MET A 184 -9.59 -9.79 15.25
C MET A 184 -9.36 -10.58 13.97
N VAL A 185 -8.24 -10.40 13.26
CA VAL A 185 -7.93 -11.20 12.07
C VAL A 185 -7.39 -12.56 12.48
N LYS A 186 -7.95 -13.63 11.91
CA LYS A 186 -7.50 -15.01 12.13
C LYS A 186 -7.12 -15.66 10.82
N GLU A 187 -6.01 -16.35 10.81
CA GLU A 187 -5.51 -17.12 9.67
C GLU A 187 -5.20 -18.55 10.11
N ASN A 188 -5.61 -19.52 9.31
CA ASN A 188 -5.14 -20.89 9.44
C ASN A 188 -4.04 -21.10 8.39
N PHE A 189 -2.86 -20.66 8.74
CA PHE A 189 -1.74 -20.70 7.83
C PHE A 189 -1.20 -22.13 7.70
N GLN A 190 -1.09 -22.62 6.48
CA GLN A 190 -0.36 -23.83 6.12
C GLN A 190 0.82 -23.41 5.26
N PRO A 191 2.06 -23.60 5.71
CA PRO A 191 3.24 -23.27 4.91
C PRO A 191 3.22 -24.06 3.59
N ILE A 192 3.52 -23.38 2.50
CA ILE A 192 3.73 -24.04 1.22
C ILE A 192 5.03 -24.83 1.34
N GLU A 193 5.00 -26.15 1.17
CA GLU A 193 6.18 -27.00 1.16
C GLU A 193 7.08 -26.62 -0.02
N LYS A 194 8.41 -26.71 0.19
CA LYS A 194 9.38 -26.29 -0.82
C LYS A 194 9.29 -27.08 -2.13
N GLU A 195 8.69 -28.26 -2.10
CA GLU A 195 8.49 -29.11 -3.28
C GLU A 195 7.44 -28.57 -4.25
N ASP A 196 6.49 -27.77 -3.77
CA ASP A 196 5.44 -27.15 -4.60
C ASP A 196 5.83 -25.83 -5.25
N VAL A 197 7.02 -25.30 -4.91
CA VAL A 197 7.53 -24.06 -5.48
C VAL A 197 8.14 -24.33 -6.84
N ILE A 198 7.39 -24.07 -7.90
CA ILE A 198 7.92 -24.10 -9.27
C ILE A 198 9.11 -23.15 -9.35
N SER A 199 10.27 -23.66 -9.72
CA SER A 199 11.49 -22.86 -9.90
C SER A 199 11.22 -21.71 -10.89
N MET A 200 11.77 -20.51 -10.62
CA MET A 200 11.68 -19.38 -11.56
C MET A 200 12.18 -19.73 -12.97
N ALA A 201 13.13 -20.65 -13.08
CA ALA A 201 13.60 -21.19 -14.36
C ALA A 201 12.54 -22.01 -15.07
N GLU A 202 11.73 -22.74 -14.34
CA GLU A 202 10.65 -23.59 -14.87
C GLU A 202 9.39 -22.73 -15.18
N LEU A 203 9.10 -21.72 -14.35
CA LEU A 203 8.10 -20.70 -14.64
C LEU A 203 8.42 -19.96 -15.96
N ARG A 204 9.68 -19.57 -16.14
CA ARG A 204 10.15 -18.91 -17.37
C ARG A 204 9.98 -19.78 -18.62
N LYS A 205 10.10 -21.11 -18.51
CA LYS A 205 9.82 -22.06 -19.60
C LYS A 205 8.34 -22.22 -19.88
N ARG A 206 7.48 -22.16 -18.85
CA ARG A 206 6.02 -22.34 -19.00
C ARG A 206 5.28 -21.07 -19.41
N ILE A 207 5.81 -19.88 -19.12
CA ILE A 207 5.18 -18.63 -19.52
C ILE A 207 5.53 -18.36 -20.98
N ASN A 208 4.55 -18.54 -21.85
CA ASN A 208 4.65 -18.06 -23.22
C ASN A 208 4.46 -16.53 -23.20
N TYR A 209 5.57 -15.77 -23.27
CA TYR A 209 5.56 -14.29 -23.22
C TYR A 209 4.95 -13.67 -24.49
N MET A 210 4.79 -14.44 -25.57
CA MET A 210 4.28 -13.93 -26.85
C MET A 210 2.91 -13.25 -26.76
N PRO A 211 1.89 -13.80 -26.09
CA PRO A 211 0.59 -13.12 -25.97
C PRO A 211 0.67 -11.80 -25.19
N ILE A 212 1.54 -11.74 -24.19
CA ILE A 212 1.75 -10.53 -23.38
C ILE A 212 2.44 -9.45 -24.21
N LEU A 213 3.49 -9.81 -24.95
CA LEU A 213 4.20 -8.90 -25.86
C LEU A 213 3.30 -8.40 -26.99
N ILE A 214 2.48 -9.29 -27.57
CA ILE A 214 1.49 -8.92 -28.61
C ILE A 214 0.45 -7.95 -28.02
N GLY A 215 -0.07 -8.23 -26.82
CA GLY A 215 -1.03 -7.35 -26.15
C GLY A 215 -0.47 -5.95 -25.85
N LEU A 216 0.78 -5.87 -25.37
CA LEU A 216 1.49 -4.61 -25.16
C LEU A 216 1.73 -3.85 -26.47
N PHE A 217 2.08 -4.56 -27.54
CA PHE A 217 2.34 -3.96 -28.86
C PHE A 217 1.06 -3.42 -29.49
N ILE A 218 -0.06 -4.14 -29.39
CA ILE A 218 -1.38 -3.69 -29.87
C ILE A 218 -1.84 -2.47 -29.09
N SER A 219 -1.70 -2.48 -27.74
CA SER A 219 -2.05 -1.36 -26.88
C SER A 219 -1.24 -0.10 -27.22
N SER A 220 0.06 -0.23 -27.46
CA SER A 220 0.92 0.90 -27.84
C SER A 220 0.55 1.51 -29.19
N ARG A 221 0.16 0.68 -30.16
CA ARG A 221 -0.32 1.15 -31.48
C ARG A 221 -1.67 1.85 -31.42
N SER A 222 -2.59 1.35 -30.58
CA SER A 222 -3.89 1.99 -30.38
C SER A 222 -3.73 3.38 -29.75
N PHE A 223 -2.81 3.53 -28.81
CA PHE A 223 -2.47 4.85 -28.23
C PHE A 223 -1.85 5.80 -29.24
N ALA A 224 -0.97 5.31 -30.12
CA ALA A 224 -0.36 6.10 -31.18
C ALA A 224 -1.38 6.55 -32.25
N ALA A 225 -2.34 5.67 -32.60
CA ALA A 225 -3.41 5.96 -33.56
C ALA A 225 -4.37 7.04 -33.06
N ILE A 226 -4.76 7.00 -31.76
CA ILE A 226 -5.58 8.04 -31.13
C ILE A 226 -4.89 9.39 -31.15
N ARG A 227 -3.57 9.42 -30.91
CA ARG A 227 -2.79 10.67 -30.93
C ARG A 227 -2.61 11.26 -32.32
N SER A 228 -2.62 10.45 -33.38
CA SER A 228 -2.52 10.94 -34.77
C SER A 228 -3.86 11.44 -35.32
N SER A 229 -4.99 10.99 -34.77
CA SER A 229 -6.35 11.42 -35.17
C SER A 229 -6.81 12.74 -34.51
N SER A 230 -6.05 13.24 -33.54
CA SER A 230 -6.35 14.49 -32.81
C SER A 230 -5.53 15.70 -33.32
N ARG A 231 -4.86 15.57 -34.45
CA ARG A 231 -4.22 16.66 -35.20
C ARG A 231 -4.91 16.84 -36.56
#